data_5ff34f391a4b2fca99f6ded9da974b72
#
_entry.id   5ff34f391a4b2fca99f6ded9da974b72
#
_cell.length_a   1.000
_cell.length_b   1.000
_cell.length_c   1.000
_cell.angle_alpha   90.00
_cell.angle_beta   90.00
_cell.angle_gamma   90.00
#
_symmetry.space_group_name_H-M   'P 1'
#
loop_
_entity.id
_entity.type
_entity.pdbx_description
1 polymer ?
#
loop_
_entity_poly.entity_id
_entity_poly.type
_entity_poly.pdbx_seq_one_letter_code
_entity_poly.pdbx_strand_id
1 'polypeptide(L)'
;MRIRIFTSPETLARALAGHVARCVSTRPRLVLGLPTGRTPIPLYRELVSLSDAGRVDFSRATTFNLDEFVGVAAGDPRSYHAFMRAHLFSRVAFARTHVPNGAAIDLARECARYERAIARAGGIDLQILGLGANGHVGFNEPASALHARTHRTRLSPATRRANAYLFGGRASAVPHEALSMGMATILHAREVVLMATGAAKARCVKRMIDGPVTPALPASFLQLHRRAEVWLDVAAGARLSSG
;
A
#
# COMPACT_ATOMS: atom_id res chain seq x y z
N MET A 1 10.39 13.60 -7.92
CA MET A 1 10.22 12.17 -7.65
C MET A 1 11.52 11.45 -7.97
N ARG A 2 12.06 10.60 -7.06
CA ARG A 2 13.31 9.84 -7.29
C ARG A 2 12.97 8.42 -7.71
N ILE A 3 13.71 7.85 -8.68
CA ILE A 3 13.53 6.47 -9.15
C ILE A 3 14.74 5.66 -8.70
N ARG A 4 14.49 4.43 -8.21
CA ARG A 4 15.53 3.46 -7.86
C ARG A 4 15.22 2.13 -8.52
N ILE A 5 16.21 1.57 -9.22
CA ILE A 5 16.08 0.28 -9.91
C ILE A 5 16.96 -0.74 -9.20
N PHE A 6 16.40 -1.89 -8.89
CA PHE A 6 17.04 -3.00 -8.20
C PHE A 6 17.11 -4.22 -9.12
N THR A 7 18.10 -5.06 -8.93
CA THR A 7 18.33 -6.24 -9.78
C THR A 7 17.24 -7.29 -9.68
N SER A 8 16.52 -7.36 -8.54
CA SER A 8 15.42 -8.31 -8.35
C SER A 8 14.38 -7.79 -7.35
N PRO A 9 13.17 -8.39 -7.29
CA PRO A 9 12.17 -8.11 -6.26
C PRO A 9 12.71 -8.30 -4.84
N GLU A 10 13.58 -9.28 -4.61
CA GLU A 10 14.18 -9.60 -3.31
C GLU A 10 15.16 -8.50 -2.87
N THR A 11 16.01 -8.03 -3.78
CA THR A 11 16.95 -6.93 -3.49
C THR A 11 16.20 -5.63 -3.21
N LEU A 12 15.11 -5.35 -3.93
CA LEU A 12 14.21 -4.25 -3.64
C LEU A 12 13.60 -4.38 -2.24
N ALA A 13 13.03 -5.54 -1.93
CA ALA A 13 12.38 -5.80 -0.65
C ALA A 13 13.34 -5.62 0.53
N ARG A 14 14.56 -6.18 0.42
CA ARG A 14 15.61 -6.05 1.44
C ARG A 14 16.04 -4.59 1.62
N ALA A 15 16.24 -3.86 0.53
CA ALA A 15 16.61 -2.45 0.59
C ALA A 15 15.50 -1.60 1.24
N LEU A 16 14.21 -1.88 0.91
CA LEU A 16 13.08 -1.18 1.47
C LEU A 16 12.89 -1.52 2.95
N ALA A 17 13.07 -2.79 3.35
CA ALA A 17 13.06 -3.18 4.76
C ALA A 17 14.15 -2.46 5.55
N GLY A 18 15.36 -2.35 5.00
CA GLY A 18 16.45 -1.58 5.60
C GLY A 18 16.12 -0.07 5.71
N HIS A 19 15.39 0.48 4.73
CA HIS A 19 14.91 1.88 4.80
C HIS A 19 13.88 2.05 5.92
N VAL A 20 12.88 1.18 6.02
CA VAL A 20 11.88 1.17 7.09
C VAL A 20 12.57 1.05 8.45
N ALA A 21 13.51 0.11 8.61
CA ALA A 21 14.25 -0.10 9.86
C ALA A 21 14.99 1.17 10.30
N ARG A 22 15.70 1.84 9.39
CA ARG A 22 16.35 3.14 9.70
C ARG A 22 15.35 4.21 10.11
N CYS A 23 14.21 4.31 9.43
CA CYS A 23 13.16 5.26 9.80
C CYS A 23 12.62 4.99 11.21
N VAL A 24 12.40 3.72 11.58
CA VAL A 24 11.94 3.33 12.92
C VAL A 24 13.02 3.59 13.97
N SER A 25 14.29 3.26 13.69
CA SER A 25 15.40 3.49 14.62
C SER A 25 15.61 4.98 14.92
N THR A 26 15.44 5.85 13.92
CA THR A 26 15.54 7.31 14.10
C THR A 26 14.27 7.92 14.70
N ARG A 27 13.12 7.29 14.51
CA ARG A 27 11.81 7.73 15.00
C ARG A 27 11.02 6.52 15.51
N PRO A 28 11.21 6.06 16.77
CA PRO A 28 10.56 4.84 17.27
C PRO A 28 9.03 4.86 17.23
N ARG A 29 8.39 6.05 17.31
CA ARG A 29 6.93 6.22 17.18
C ARG A 29 6.47 6.47 15.73
N LEU A 30 7.23 5.96 14.75
CA LEU A 30 6.92 6.12 13.33
C LEU A 30 5.51 5.61 13.00
N VAL A 31 4.80 6.35 12.17
CA VAL A 31 3.50 5.96 11.63
C VAL A 31 3.70 5.46 10.20
N LEU A 32 3.46 4.17 9.99
CA LEU A 32 3.64 3.47 8.72
C LEU A 32 2.32 3.27 7.99
N GLY A 33 2.24 3.67 6.74
CA GLY A 33 1.19 3.27 5.80
C GLY A 33 1.63 2.00 5.04
N LEU A 34 0.85 0.93 5.10
CA LEU A 34 1.24 -0.39 4.58
C LEU A 34 0.26 -0.90 3.52
N PRO A 35 0.74 -1.37 2.35
CA PRO A 35 -0.09 -2.00 1.33
C PRO A 35 -0.35 -3.47 1.63
N THR A 36 -1.32 -4.05 0.95
CA THR A 36 -1.55 -5.50 0.89
C THR A 36 -1.26 -6.06 -0.51
N GLY A 37 -1.52 -7.34 -0.74
CA GLY A 37 -1.29 -8.00 -2.01
C GLY A 37 0.06 -8.73 -2.10
N ARG A 38 0.39 -9.22 -3.28
CA ARG A 38 1.55 -10.10 -3.47
C ARG A 38 2.89 -9.36 -3.43
N THR A 39 2.93 -8.16 -3.97
CA THR A 39 4.18 -7.37 -4.12
C THR A 39 4.88 -7.09 -2.78
N PRO A 40 4.18 -6.72 -1.67
CA PRO A 40 4.84 -6.44 -0.39
C PRO A 40 5.19 -7.68 0.45
N ILE A 41 4.80 -8.91 0.07
CA ILE A 41 5.11 -10.10 0.87
C ILE A 41 6.62 -10.28 1.13
N PRO A 42 7.53 -10.14 0.15
CA PRO A 42 8.97 -10.19 0.40
C PRO A 42 9.43 -9.11 1.38
N LEU A 43 8.88 -7.89 1.29
CA LEU A 43 9.18 -6.82 2.26
C LEU A 43 8.78 -7.23 3.68
N TYR A 44 7.59 -7.79 3.88
CA TYR A 44 7.13 -8.23 5.21
C TYR A 44 8.00 -9.34 5.79
N ARG A 45 8.46 -10.29 4.97
CA ARG A 45 9.41 -11.31 5.39
C ARG A 45 10.74 -10.71 5.88
N GLU A 46 11.27 -9.71 5.17
CA GLU A 46 12.49 -9.01 5.58
C GLU A 46 12.28 -8.21 6.88
N LEU A 47 11.12 -7.54 7.06
CA LEU A 47 10.80 -6.83 8.30
C LEU A 47 10.70 -7.79 9.50
N VAL A 48 10.06 -8.95 9.30
CA VAL A 48 10.01 -10.02 10.30
C VAL A 48 11.43 -10.49 10.65
N SER A 49 12.26 -10.78 9.65
CA SER A 49 13.66 -11.21 9.86
C SER A 49 14.48 -10.18 10.63
N LEU A 50 14.31 -8.88 10.34
CA LEU A 50 14.99 -7.81 11.06
C LEU A 50 14.51 -7.70 12.52
N SER A 51 13.22 -7.91 12.77
CA SER A 51 12.63 -7.92 14.11
C SER A 51 13.09 -9.13 14.91
N ASP A 52 13.01 -10.34 14.34
CA ASP A 52 13.42 -11.60 14.97
C ASP A 52 14.93 -11.57 15.33
N ALA A 53 15.73 -10.90 14.51
CA ALA A 53 17.17 -10.71 14.76
C ALA A 53 17.50 -9.58 15.77
N GLY A 54 16.49 -8.91 16.33
CA GLY A 54 16.67 -7.78 17.25
C GLY A 54 17.30 -6.54 16.62
N ARG A 55 17.33 -6.44 15.28
CA ARG A 55 17.95 -5.33 14.55
C ARG A 55 17.08 -4.09 14.46
N VAL A 56 15.79 -4.21 14.75
CA VAL A 56 14.82 -3.12 14.80
C VAL A 56 13.69 -3.46 15.77
N ASP A 57 13.32 -2.50 16.60
CA ASP A 57 12.18 -2.58 17.52
C ASP A 57 11.00 -1.77 16.97
N PHE A 58 9.92 -2.46 16.58
CA PHE A 58 8.69 -1.85 16.09
C PHE A 58 7.65 -1.60 17.18
N SER A 59 7.89 -1.99 18.43
CA SER A 59 6.90 -2.00 19.52
C SER A 59 6.25 -0.65 19.81
N ARG A 60 6.88 0.45 19.38
CA ARG A 60 6.37 1.82 19.54
C ARG A 60 5.82 2.41 18.25
N ALA A 61 5.97 1.73 17.10
CA ALA A 61 5.45 2.17 15.81
C ALA A 61 3.95 1.86 15.67
N THR A 62 3.26 2.65 14.86
CA THR A 62 1.84 2.46 14.53
C THR A 62 1.70 2.20 13.04
N THR A 63 0.78 1.31 12.64
CA THR A 63 0.54 1.02 11.23
C THR A 63 -0.88 1.35 10.80
N PHE A 64 -1.03 1.79 9.54
CA PHE A 64 -2.31 1.98 8.85
C PHE A 64 -2.28 1.27 7.50
N ASN A 65 -3.21 0.34 7.26
CA ASN A 65 -3.37 -0.26 5.95
C ASN A 65 -4.20 0.63 5.03
N LEU A 66 -3.95 0.53 3.72
CA LEU A 66 -4.60 1.38 2.72
C LEU A 66 -6.09 1.09 2.56
N ASP A 67 -6.50 -0.17 2.73
CA ASP A 67 -7.80 -0.63 2.26
C ASP A 67 -8.28 -1.91 2.95
N GLU A 68 -9.56 -2.25 2.74
CA GLU A 68 -10.18 -3.53 3.12
C GLU A 68 -11.44 -3.76 2.27
N PHE A 69 -11.77 -4.99 1.98
CA PHE A 69 -12.99 -5.38 1.26
C PHE A 69 -14.25 -5.13 2.09
N VAL A 70 -15.28 -4.56 1.47
CA VAL A 70 -16.59 -4.38 2.11
C VAL A 70 -17.30 -5.73 2.25
N GLY A 71 -17.91 -5.96 3.42
CA GLY A 71 -18.63 -7.18 3.74
C GLY A 71 -17.73 -8.34 4.20
N VAL A 72 -16.42 -8.12 4.32
CA VAL A 72 -15.47 -9.14 4.81
C VAL A 72 -15.07 -8.80 6.25
N ALA A 73 -15.37 -9.70 7.18
CA ALA A 73 -15.03 -9.51 8.58
C ALA A 73 -13.51 -9.66 8.81
N ALA A 74 -12.97 -9.00 9.83
CA ALA A 74 -11.53 -9.03 10.15
C ALA A 74 -10.99 -10.46 10.44
N GLY A 75 -11.84 -11.37 10.96
CA GLY A 75 -11.50 -12.78 11.20
C GLY A 75 -11.59 -13.68 9.96
N ASP A 76 -12.15 -13.20 8.86
CA ASP A 76 -12.23 -13.95 7.61
C ASP A 76 -10.84 -14.10 7.00
N PRO A 77 -10.39 -15.31 6.63
CA PRO A 77 -9.08 -15.53 6.03
C PRO A 77 -8.85 -14.78 4.71
N ARG A 78 -9.91 -14.30 4.07
CA ARG A 78 -9.89 -13.52 2.83
C ARG A 78 -9.73 -12.00 3.05
N SER A 79 -9.83 -11.54 4.32
CA SER A 79 -9.67 -10.13 4.66
C SER A 79 -8.21 -9.68 4.56
N TYR A 80 -8.00 -8.39 4.31
CA TYR A 80 -6.66 -7.80 4.42
C TYR A 80 -6.18 -7.75 5.87
N HIS A 81 -7.09 -7.70 6.84
CA HIS A 81 -6.75 -7.86 8.25
C HIS A 81 -6.08 -9.22 8.50
N ALA A 82 -6.69 -10.33 8.02
CA ALA A 82 -6.11 -11.67 8.14
C ALA A 82 -4.80 -11.80 7.34
N PHE A 83 -4.73 -11.20 6.15
CA PHE A 83 -3.51 -11.12 5.35
C PHE A 83 -2.36 -10.48 6.15
N MET A 84 -2.58 -9.31 6.74
CA MET A 84 -1.56 -8.61 7.52
C MET A 84 -1.16 -9.39 8.76
N ARG A 85 -2.10 -10.04 9.43
CA ARG A 85 -1.82 -10.92 10.56
C ARG A 85 -0.92 -12.08 10.14
N ALA A 86 -1.22 -12.73 9.03
CA ALA A 86 -0.45 -13.86 8.53
C ALA A 86 0.98 -13.49 8.10
N HIS A 87 1.17 -12.31 7.51
CA HIS A 87 2.45 -11.93 6.91
C HIS A 87 3.32 -11.02 7.79
N LEU A 88 2.74 -10.31 8.77
CA LEU A 88 3.49 -9.34 9.57
C LEU A 88 3.05 -9.29 11.05
N PHE A 89 1.78 -9.03 11.35
CA PHE A 89 1.34 -8.63 12.68
C PHE A 89 1.40 -9.74 13.74
N SER A 90 1.39 -11.01 13.36
CA SER A 90 1.61 -12.12 14.29
C SER A 90 3.07 -12.33 14.69
N ARG A 91 4.01 -11.73 13.95
CA ARG A 91 5.45 -11.93 14.13
C ARG A 91 6.17 -10.66 14.61
N VAL A 92 5.61 -9.50 14.33
CA VAL A 92 6.20 -8.19 14.68
C VAL A 92 5.25 -7.44 15.60
N ALA A 93 5.71 -7.10 16.78
CA ALA A 93 4.96 -6.28 17.72
C ALA A 93 4.94 -4.81 17.28
N PHE A 94 3.75 -4.22 17.20
CA PHE A 94 3.52 -2.79 16.96
C PHE A 94 2.72 -2.20 18.13
N ALA A 95 2.90 -0.90 18.41
CA ALA A 95 2.09 -0.21 19.41
C ALA A 95 0.60 -0.25 19.06
N ARG A 96 0.28 -0.06 17.79
CA ARG A 96 -1.08 -0.14 17.24
C ARG A 96 -1.05 -0.54 15.77
N THR A 97 -2.02 -1.35 15.37
CA THR A 97 -2.26 -1.70 13.98
C THR A 97 -3.69 -1.31 13.59
N HIS A 98 -3.82 -0.67 12.44
CA HIS A 98 -5.13 -0.22 11.93
C HIS A 98 -5.34 -0.77 10.53
N VAL A 99 -6.47 -1.45 10.34
CA VAL A 99 -7.00 -1.84 9.04
C VAL A 99 -8.44 -1.31 9.01
N PRO A 100 -8.94 -0.78 7.88
CA PRO A 100 -10.34 -0.34 7.80
C PRO A 100 -11.29 -1.50 8.11
N ASN A 101 -12.39 -1.23 8.81
CA ASN A 101 -13.40 -2.26 9.09
C ASN A 101 -14.39 -2.36 7.93
N GLY A 102 -14.15 -3.28 6.99
CA GLY A 102 -15.04 -3.54 5.86
C GLY A 102 -16.40 -4.11 6.22
N ALA A 103 -16.57 -4.66 7.43
CA ALA A 103 -17.83 -5.20 7.96
C ALA A 103 -18.59 -4.18 8.85
N ALA A 104 -18.22 -2.91 8.87
CA ALA A 104 -18.90 -1.89 9.64
C ALA A 104 -20.33 -1.69 9.11
N ILE A 105 -21.30 -1.53 10.03
CA ILE A 105 -22.69 -1.24 9.68
C ILE A 105 -22.82 0.10 8.94
N ASP A 106 -22.10 1.12 9.42
CA ASP A 106 -22.01 2.44 8.79
C ASP A 106 -20.60 2.66 8.23
N LEU A 107 -20.45 2.45 6.93
CA LEU A 107 -19.18 2.59 6.23
C LEU A 107 -18.71 4.04 6.15
N ALA A 108 -19.63 5.02 6.11
CA ALA A 108 -19.26 6.43 6.09
C ALA A 108 -18.66 6.86 7.44
N ARG A 109 -19.29 6.42 8.54
CA ARG A 109 -18.79 6.63 9.89
C ARG A 109 -17.43 5.94 10.09
N GLU A 110 -17.25 4.75 9.54
CA GLU A 110 -15.97 4.03 9.59
C GLU A 110 -14.87 4.79 8.83
N CYS A 111 -15.14 5.27 7.61
CA CYS A 111 -14.20 6.11 6.86
C CYS A 111 -13.79 7.34 7.66
N ALA A 112 -14.75 8.05 8.25
CA ALA A 112 -14.49 9.21 9.10
C ALA A 112 -13.70 8.85 10.37
N ARG A 113 -13.98 7.69 10.99
CA ARG A 113 -13.23 7.16 12.14
C ARG A 113 -11.77 6.89 11.75
N TYR A 114 -11.56 6.30 10.58
CA TYR A 114 -10.23 5.95 10.07
C TYR A 114 -9.38 7.21 9.84
N GLU A 115 -9.93 8.22 9.19
CA GLU A 115 -9.27 9.52 8.99
C GLU A 115 -8.91 10.19 10.32
N ARG A 116 -9.85 10.18 11.29
CA ARG A 116 -9.56 10.71 12.64
C ARG A 116 -8.45 9.93 13.35
N ALA A 117 -8.37 8.60 13.14
CA ALA A 117 -7.29 7.79 13.73
C ALA A 117 -5.92 8.17 13.14
N ILE A 118 -5.84 8.36 11.82
CA ILE A 118 -4.63 8.85 11.14
C ILE A 118 -4.23 10.24 11.67
N ALA A 119 -5.20 11.16 11.78
CA ALA A 119 -4.94 12.52 12.28
C ALA A 119 -4.43 12.50 13.73
N ARG A 120 -5.04 11.68 14.63
CA ARG A 120 -4.61 11.53 16.02
C ARG A 120 -3.21 10.92 16.16
N ALA A 121 -2.79 10.10 15.20
CA ALA A 121 -1.43 9.56 15.14
C ALA A 121 -0.39 10.59 14.66
N GLY A 122 -0.83 11.78 14.24
CA GLY A 122 0.04 12.84 13.69
C GLY A 122 0.27 12.75 12.18
N GLY A 123 -0.58 11.99 11.48
CA GLY A 123 -0.44 11.67 10.06
C GLY A 123 0.49 10.49 9.80
N ILE A 124 0.69 10.14 8.55
CA ILE A 124 1.58 9.04 8.13
C ILE A 124 2.97 9.59 7.86
N ASP A 125 3.98 8.99 8.49
CA ASP A 125 5.38 9.37 8.28
C ASP A 125 5.96 8.75 7.00
N LEU A 126 5.73 7.47 6.79
CA LEU A 126 6.18 6.72 5.61
C LEU A 126 5.03 5.88 5.07
N GLN A 127 4.54 6.24 3.88
CA GLN A 127 3.54 5.48 3.13
C GLN A 127 4.21 4.59 2.11
N ILE A 128 4.03 3.28 2.25
CA ILE A 128 4.43 2.31 1.22
C ILE A 128 3.22 2.01 0.35
N LEU A 129 3.41 2.01 -0.95
CA LEU A 129 2.38 1.75 -1.95
C LEU A 129 2.80 0.60 -2.87
N GLY A 130 1.82 -0.22 -3.25
CA GLY A 130 1.89 -1.03 -4.46
C GLY A 130 1.34 -0.28 -5.66
N LEU A 131 1.57 -0.80 -6.87
CA LEU A 131 1.03 -0.28 -8.13
C LEU A 131 0.07 -1.30 -8.75
N GLY A 132 -1.17 -0.91 -8.97
CA GLY A 132 -2.11 -1.69 -9.76
C GLY A 132 -1.71 -1.76 -11.23
N ALA A 133 -2.14 -2.78 -11.96
CA ALA A 133 -1.82 -2.92 -13.39
C ALA A 133 -2.41 -1.78 -14.25
N ASN A 134 -3.52 -1.18 -13.80
CA ASN A 134 -4.17 -0.03 -14.42
C ASN A 134 -3.73 1.32 -13.82
N GLY A 135 -2.81 1.32 -12.85
CA GLY A 135 -2.27 2.53 -12.21
C GLY A 135 -2.99 2.97 -10.95
N HIS A 136 -3.88 2.14 -10.38
CA HIS A 136 -4.45 2.44 -9.08
C HIS A 136 -3.41 2.32 -7.96
N VAL A 137 -3.62 3.08 -6.89
CA VAL A 137 -2.91 2.96 -5.61
C VAL A 137 -3.94 2.82 -4.48
N GLY A 138 -3.75 1.84 -3.58
CA GLY A 138 -4.85 1.34 -2.78
C GLY A 138 -5.96 0.85 -3.70
N PHE A 139 -7.22 1.16 -3.39
CA PHE A 139 -8.33 0.97 -4.33
C PHE A 139 -8.83 2.28 -4.95
N ASN A 140 -7.93 3.28 -5.09
CA ASN A 140 -8.23 4.45 -5.93
C ASN A 140 -8.10 4.05 -7.40
N GLU A 141 -9.19 3.61 -7.99
CA GLU A 141 -9.27 3.16 -9.40
C GLU A 141 -9.22 4.35 -10.38
N PRO A 142 -8.73 4.15 -11.62
CA PRO A 142 -8.84 5.15 -12.68
C PRO A 142 -10.28 5.63 -12.86
N ALA A 143 -10.49 6.94 -12.82
CA ALA A 143 -11.80 7.58 -12.89
C ALA A 143 -11.69 8.99 -13.48
N SER A 144 -12.83 9.69 -13.64
CA SER A 144 -12.84 11.12 -14.00
C SER A 144 -12.48 12.04 -12.83
N ALA A 145 -12.67 11.57 -11.60
CA ALA A 145 -12.30 12.25 -10.36
C ALA A 145 -11.85 11.25 -9.31
N LEU A 146 -11.07 11.69 -8.32
CA LEU A 146 -10.57 10.86 -7.22
C LEU A 146 -11.05 11.40 -5.88
N HIS A 147 -11.32 10.51 -4.95
CA HIS A 147 -11.67 10.88 -3.58
C HIS A 147 -10.43 11.34 -2.80
N ALA A 148 -10.58 12.44 -2.07
CA ALA A 148 -9.51 13.00 -1.25
C ALA A 148 -9.27 12.19 0.03
N ARG A 149 -10.35 11.80 0.73
CA ARG A 149 -10.34 11.12 2.02
C ARG A 149 -10.66 9.64 1.87
N THR A 150 -10.49 8.87 2.95
CA THR A 150 -10.92 7.48 3.02
C THR A 150 -12.40 7.36 2.64
N HIS A 151 -12.71 6.44 1.75
CA HIS A 151 -14.02 6.33 1.12
C HIS A 151 -14.36 4.89 0.76
N ARG A 152 -15.64 4.64 0.53
CA ARG A 152 -16.15 3.43 -0.12
C ARG A 152 -16.00 3.58 -1.62
N THR A 153 -15.48 2.54 -2.28
CA THR A 153 -15.26 2.53 -3.74
C THR A 153 -15.71 1.21 -4.37
N ARG A 154 -16.04 1.24 -5.65
CA ARG A 154 -16.28 0.05 -6.47
C ARG A 154 -14.98 -0.48 -7.03
N LEU A 155 -14.82 -1.80 -7.01
CA LEU A 155 -13.66 -2.47 -7.60
C LEU A 155 -13.92 -2.77 -9.08
N SER A 156 -12.95 -2.42 -9.93
CA SER A 156 -12.99 -2.76 -11.33
C SER A 156 -12.97 -4.28 -11.56
N PRO A 157 -13.51 -4.80 -12.68
CA PRO A 157 -13.38 -6.21 -13.00
C PRO A 157 -11.92 -6.69 -13.05
N ALA A 158 -10.99 -5.83 -13.47
CA ALA A 158 -9.56 -6.14 -13.49
C ALA A 158 -8.99 -6.31 -12.07
N THR A 159 -9.35 -5.41 -11.15
CA THR A 159 -8.94 -5.48 -9.75
C THR A 159 -9.55 -6.70 -9.05
N ARG A 160 -10.81 -7.03 -9.32
CA ARG A 160 -11.43 -8.26 -8.79
C ARG A 160 -10.72 -9.51 -9.32
N ARG A 161 -10.37 -9.59 -10.61
CA ARG A 161 -9.56 -10.71 -11.14
C ARG A 161 -8.19 -10.81 -10.47
N ALA A 162 -7.52 -9.69 -10.25
CA ALA A 162 -6.20 -9.66 -9.59
C ALA A 162 -6.25 -10.15 -8.14
N ASN A 163 -7.37 -9.97 -7.45
CA ASN A 163 -7.58 -10.41 -6.06
C ASN A 163 -8.28 -11.76 -5.91
N ALA A 164 -8.64 -12.43 -7.02
CA ALA A 164 -9.35 -13.71 -7.01
C ALA A 164 -8.62 -14.80 -6.21
N TYR A 165 -7.29 -14.73 -6.12
CA TYR A 165 -6.47 -15.70 -5.36
C TYR A 165 -6.85 -15.77 -3.87
N LEU A 166 -7.33 -14.68 -3.27
CA LEU A 166 -7.85 -14.66 -1.89
C LEU A 166 -9.22 -15.34 -1.76
N PHE A 167 -9.93 -15.48 -2.87
CA PHE A 167 -11.30 -15.95 -2.94
C PHE A 167 -11.41 -17.28 -3.73
N GLY A 168 -10.45 -18.18 -3.54
CA GLY A 168 -10.43 -19.49 -4.18
C GLY A 168 -10.29 -19.44 -5.70
N GLY A 169 -9.60 -18.43 -6.24
CA GLY A 169 -9.37 -18.24 -7.67
C GLY A 169 -10.57 -17.68 -8.44
N ARG A 170 -11.72 -17.42 -7.78
CA ARG A 170 -12.96 -16.97 -8.43
C ARG A 170 -13.15 -15.46 -8.31
N ALA A 171 -13.02 -14.73 -9.40
CA ALA A 171 -13.24 -13.29 -9.44
C ALA A 171 -14.68 -12.89 -9.09
N SER A 172 -15.67 -13.75 -9.36
CA SER A 172 -17.08 -13.53 -8.96
C SER A 172 -17.28 -13.52 -7.45
N ALA A 173 -16.44 -14.23 -6.69
CA ALA A 173 -16.50 -14.28 -5.23
C ALA A 173 -15.80 -13.07 -4.56
N VAL A 174 -15.00 -12.30 -5.29
CA VAL A 174 -14.38 -11.08 -4.76
C VAL A 174 -15.46 -10.01 -4.56
N PRO A 175 -15.54 -9.33 -3.40
CA PRO A 175 -16.49 -8.25 -3.18
C PRO A 175 -16.46 -7.20 -4.29
N HIS A 176 -17.59 -6.57 -4.55
CA HIS A 176 -17.70 -5.50 -5.54
C HIS A 176 -17.18 -4.16 -5.05
N GLU A 177 -17.02 -4.04 -3.73
CA GLU A 177 -16.69 -2.78 -3.07
C GLU A 177 -15.60 -2.97 -2.01
N ALA A 178 -14.92 -1.88 -1.73
CA ALA A 178 -13.89 -1.79 -0.70
C ALA A 178 -13.94 -0.44 0.00
N LEU A 179 -13.34 -0.35 1.17
CA LEU A 179 -12.90 0.91 1.77
C LEU A 179 -11.46 1.18 1.33
N SER A 180 -11.17 2.40 0.95
CA SER A 180 -9.82 2.79 0.54
C SER A 180 -9.43 4.15 1.11
N MET A 181 -8.20 4.26 1.56
CA MET A 181 -7.57 5.54 1.85
C MET A 181 -7.56 6.40 0.59
N GLY A 182 -8.02 7.65 0.68
CA GLY A 182 -8.12 8.55 -0.47
C GLY A 182 -6.78 9.18 -0.86
N MET A 183 -6.75 9.78 -2.05
CA MET A 183 -5.52 10.29 -2.62
C MET A 183 -4.87 11.41 -1.81
N ALA A 184 -5.66 12.34 -1.24
CA ALA A 184 -5.08 13.39 -0.41
C ALA A 184 -4.49 12.82 0.89
N THR A 185 -5.15 11.83 1.51
CA THR A 185 -4.64 11.14 2.71
C THR A 185 -3.29 10.49 2.41
N ILE A 186 -3.15 9.81 1.26
CA ILE A 186 -1.89 9.21 0.80
C ILE A 186 -0.83 10.31 0.56
N LEU A 187 -1.18 11.37 -0.17
CA LEU A 187 -0.25 12.45 -0.54
C LEU A 187 0.14 13.34 0.64
N HIS A 188 -0.59 13.33 1.75
CA HIS A 188 -0.22 14.02 2.98
C HIS A 188 0.82 13.24 3.82
N ALA A 189 1.17 12.01 3.47
CA ALA A 189 2.28 11.32 4.11
C ALA A 189 3.57 12.13 3.97
N ARG A 190 4.46 12.08 4.97
CA ARG A 190 5.72 12.84 4.93
C ARG A 190 6.68 12.31 3.87
N GLU A 191 6.63 11.01 3.63
CA GLU A 191 7.39 10.31 2.61
C GLU A 191 6.51 9.21 1.99
N VAL A 192 6.63 9.03 0.68
CA VAL A 192 5.92 7.97 -0.06
C VAL A 192 6.93 7.14 -0.83
N VAL A 193 6.86 5.82 -0.68
CA VAL A 193 7.62 4.87 -1.49
C VAL A 193 6.64 3.96 -2.23
N LEU A 194 6.58 4.09 -3.54
CA LEU A 194 5.85 3.15 -4.39
C LEU A 194 6.80 2.05 -4.82
N MET A 195 6.41 0.79 -4.55
CA MET A 195 7.12 -0.39 -5.01
C MET A 195 6.37 -1.10 -6.14
N ALA A 196 7.07 -1.41 -7.23
CA ALA A 196 6.50 -2.18 -8.33
C ALA A 196 7.52 -3.18 -8.89
N THR A 197 7.06 -4.41 -9.15
CA THR A 197 7.90 -5.50 -9.63
C THR A 197 7.25 -6.24 -10.80
N GLY A 198 8.07 -6.72 -11.72
CA GLY A 198 7.67 -7.55 -12.86
C GLY A 198 7.30 -6.74 -14.10
N ALA A 199 7.55 -7.34 -15.27
CA ALA A 199 7.39 -6.71 -16.60
C ALA A 199 5.95 -6.23 -16.88
N ALA A 200 4.93 -6.85 -16.28
CA ALA A 200 3.54 -6.42 -16.41
C ALA A 200 3.28 -5.00 -15.90
N LYS A 201 4.17 -4.45 -15.05
CA LYS A 201 4.08 -3.08 -14.52
C LYS A 201 4.79 -2.04 -15.38
N ALA A 202 5.73 -2.45 -16.26
CA ALA A 202 6.62 -1.53 -16.97
C ALA A 202 5.88 -0.44 -17.78
N ARG A 203 4.78 -0.80 -18.48
CA ARG A 203 3.97 0.17 -19.22
C ARG A 203 3.29 1.19 -18.30
N CYS A 204 2.76 0.72 -17.18
CA CYS A 204 2.10 1.58 -16.20
C CYS A 204 3.10 2.50 -15.50
N VAL A 205 4.26 1.96 -15.10
CA VAL A 205 5.38 2.70 -14.52
C VAL A 205 5.82 3.84 -15.45
N LYS A 206 6.07 3.54 -16.75
CA LYS A 206 6.43 4.59 -17.72
C LYS A 206 5.37 5.69 -17.79
N ARG A 207 4.09 5.33 -17.93
CA ARG A 207 3.00 6.31 -17.98
C ARG A 207 2.88 7.15 -16.71
N MET A 208 3.11 6.55 -15.54
CA MET A 208 3.06 7.23 -14.24
C MET A 208 4.19 8.25 -14.10
N ILE A 209 5.36 7.97 -14.66
CA ILE A 209 6.57 8.82 -14.50
C ILE A 209 6.60 9.92 -15.56
N ASP A 210 6.39 9.55 -16.84
CA ASP A 210 6.59 10.44 -17.99
C ASP A 210 5.28 11.09 -18.48
N GLY A 211 4.13 10.55 -18.07
CA GLY A 211 2.81 11.02 -18.52
C GLY A 211 2.27 12.17 -17.68
N PRO A 212 1.13 12.75 -18.09
CA PRO A 212 0.48 13.81 -17.32
C PRO A 212 -0.09 13.29 -16.00
N VAL A 213 -0.20 14.20 -15.01
CA VAL A 213 -0.95 13.94 -13.79
C VAL A 213 -2.45 13.92 -14.13
N THR A 214 -3.10 12.80 -13.88
CA THR A 214 -4.51 12.60 -14.25
C THR A 214 -5.21 11.60 -13.35
N PRO A 215 -6.51 11.80 -13.02
CA PRO A 215 -7.32 10.82 -12.31
C PRO A 215 -7.48 9.49 -13.06
N ALA A 216 -7.32 9.48 -14.39
CA ALA A 216 -7.28 8.27 -15.19
C ALA A 216 -6.04 7.39 -14.96
N LEU A 217 -5.06 7.90 -14.17
CA LEU A 217 -3.87 7.19 -13.74
C LEU A 217 -3.52 7.65 -12.30
N PRO A 218 -4.20 7.16 -11.25
CA PRO A 218 -4.06 7.68 -9.88
C PRO A 218 -2.62 7.75 -9.39
N ALA A 219 -1.77 6.77 -9.73
CA ALA A 219 -0.35 6.77 -9.37
C ALA A 219 0.41 7.99 -9.94
N SER A 220 -0.08 8.65 -11.00
CA SER A 220 0.55 9.86 -11.58
C SER A 220 0.59 11.03 -10.59
N PHE A 221 -0.32 11.07 -9.61
CA PHE A 221 -0.34 12.11 -8.59
C PHE A 221 0.89 12.09 -7.68
N LEU A 222 1.65 10.99 -7.66
CA LEU A 222 2.92 10.93 -6.93
C LEU A 222 3.97 11.91 -7.49
N GLN A 223 3.83 12.36 -8.73
CA GLN A 223 4.67 13.42 -9.31
C GLN A 223 4.55 14.75 -8.53
N LEU A 224 3.42 14.98 -7.87
CA LEU A 224 3.17 16.18 -7.06
C LEU A 224 3.72 16.07 -5.64
N HIS A 225 4.13 14.88 -5.21
CA HIS A 225 4.59 14.68 -3.85
C HIS A 225 6.08 15.03 -3.70
N ARG A 226 6.40 15.87 -2.71
CA ARG A 226 7.77 16.40 -2.49
C ARG A 226 8.82 15.33 -2.22
N ARG A 227 8.43 14.24 -1.54
CA ARG A 227 9.30 13.14 -1.11
C ARG A 227 8.73 11.79 -1.56
N ALA A 228 8.38 11.69 -2.86
CA ALA A 228 8.01 10.42 -3.47
C ALA A 228 9.23 9.73 -4.07
N GLU A 229 9.38 8.45 -3.77
CA GLU A 229 10.33 7.56 -4.43
C GLU A 229 9.57 6.41 -5.12
N VAL A 230 10.07 5.99 -6.26
CA VAL A 230 9.55 4.84 -7.02
C VAL A 230 10.66 3.79 -7.07
N TRP A 231 10.41 2.66 -6.43
CA TRP A 231 11.36 1.55 -6.32
C TRP A 231 10.90 0.40 -7.21
N LEU A 232 11.74 0.02 -8.15
CA LEU A 232 11.43 -0.92 -9.23
C LEU A 232 12.44 -2.06 -9.24
N ASP A 233 12.02 -3.25 -9.66
CA ASP A 233 12.97 -4.19 -10.22
C ASP A 233 13.29 -3.84 -11.69
N VAL A 234 14.33 -4.45 -12.25
CA VAL A 234 14.73 -4.25 -13.67
C VAL A 234 13.55 -4.46 -14.61
N ALA A 235 12.72 -5.48 -14.35
CA ALA A 235 11.59 -5.82 -15.22
C ALA A 235 10.48 -4.76 -15.21
N ALA A 236 10.17 -4.18 -14.05
CA ALA A 236 9.19 -3.08 -13.94
C ALA A 236 9.75 -1.76 -14.50
N GLY A 237 11.06 -1.55 -14.42
CA GLY A 237 11.77 -0.39 -14.96
C GLY A 237 12.11 -0.46 -16.44
N ALA A 238 11.89 -1.59 -17.11
CA ALA A 238 12.42 -1.89 -18.45
C ALA A 238 11.98 -0.93 -19.57
N ARG A 239 10.95 -0.09 -19.34
CA ARG A 239 10.48 0.88 -20.31
C ARG A 239 10.85 2.33 -19.99
N LEU A 240 11.60 2.55 -18.91
CA LEU A 240 12.13 3.87 -18.60
C LEU A 240 13.33 4.14 -19.50
N SER A 241 13.43 5.36 -20.01
CA SER A 241 14.61 5.79 -20.77
C SER A 241 15.81 5.79 -19.83
N SER A 242 16.93 5.25 -20.29
CA SER A 242 18.21 5.42 -19.61
C SER A 242 18.51 6.93 -19.63
N GLY A 243 18.38 7.60 -18.49
CA GLY A 243 18.80 8.99 -18.35
C GLY A 243 20.31 9.09 -18.28
#